data_16f1edd36ffd0a3b0d1a216daf2cb5e3
#
_entry.id   16f1edd36ffd0a3b0d1a216daf2cb5e3
#
_cell.length_a   1.000
_cell.length_b   1.000
_cell.length_c   1.000
_cell.angle_alpha   90.00
_cell.angle_beta   90.00
_cell.angle_gamma   90.00
#
_symmetry.space_group_name_H-M   'P 1'
#
loop_
_entity.id
_entity.type
_entity.pdbx_description
1 polymer ?
#
loop_
_entity_poly.entity_id
_entity_poly.type
_entity_poly.pdbx_seq_one_letter_code
_entity_poly.pdbx_strand_id
1 'polypeptide(L)'
;MGKDRLFPDYIFESSWEVCNKVGGIYTVLSTRALTLKEKLQDRLIFIGPDCWGDKVNPYFSEDDTLYAEWKKVAQKEGLKVKVGRWNIPGEPVAVLVDFEPYYEIKDQIYGQLWNDYQVDSLHAYGDYDEASMFSYAAALVVESFYKHVVEKGKKVIYHGNEWMTGLGVLYVNKHLPEVATVFTTHATSIGRSIAGNNKPLYDYLFAYNGDQMAQELNMQSKHSIEKQTAKYVDCFTTVSDITANECKELMDKPVDFVLPNGFDNSFVPKTTAFTKKRKEARKRLLDVANALMGTDLDDDTLIVSTSGRYEFRNKGIDVYIEAMNRLLRDSNLKKNVLAFIDVPGWVGDPRQDLLDRLESGKKFDTPLEVPEITHWLHNMSHDNVLGMLKYFNMHNKKEDKVKLIFLPCYLTGDDGIINKSYYDVVLGNDLCIYPSYYEPWGYTPLEAIAFKVSCITTDLAGFGLWANSEKGSYSEIEDGVKVIKRTDYNYSEVADAIKDTVAKYSGFTKTQVNKCRKNAEKLSEKALWKHFIEYYYDAYDFALRKAEARMEK
;
A
#
# COMPACT_ATOMS: atom_id res chain seq x y z
N MET A 1 -34.61 -5.66 -19.22
CA MET A 1 -34.56 -4.42 -18.44
C MET A 1 -33.63 -4.68 -17.27
N GLY A 2 -32.45 -4.11 -17.25
CA GLY A 2 -31.56 -4.23 -16.10
C GLY A 2 -32.25 -3.59 -14.89
N LYS A 3 -32.27 -4.30 -13.74
CA LYS A 3 -32.72 -3.69 -12.49
C LYS A 3 -31.80 -2.49 -12.21
N ASP A 4 -32.39 -1.35 -11.83
CA ASP A 4 -31.58 -0.19 -11.44
C ASP A 4 -30.61 -0.58 -10.33
N ARG A 5 -29.36 -0.06 -10.40
CA ARG A 5 -28.32 -0.31 -9.39
C ARG A 5 -28.79 0.20 -8.03
N LEU A 6 -28.77 -0.65 -7.01
CA LEU A 6 -29.00 -0.25 -5.64
C LEU A 6 -27.82 0.56 -5.13
N PHE A 7 -28.09 1.55 -4.29
CA PHE A 7 -27.08 2.37 -3.65
C PHE A 7 -27.36 2.43 -2.14
N PRO A 8 -26.31 2.32 -1.27
CA PRO A 8 -26.52 2.38 0.17
C PRO A 8 -26.91 3.77 0.65
N ASP A 9 -27.81 3.83 1.62
CA ASP A 9 -28.12 5.05 2.37
C ASP A 9 -27.02 5.35 3.41
N TYR A 10 -26.46 4.31 4.03
CA TYR A 10 -25.37 4.37 4.99
C TYR A 10 -24.26 3.38 4.64
N ILE A 11 -23.01 3.81 4.85
CA ILE A 11 -21.85 2.92 4.85
C ILE A 11 -21.13 3.08 6.18
N PHE A 12 -20.96 1.97 6.89
CA PHE A 12 -20.00 1.82 7.97
C PHE A 12 -18.78 1.11 7.41
N GLU A 13 -17.63 1.71 7.52
CA GLU A 13 -16.39 1.10 7.02
C GLU A 13 -15.36 1.00 8.13
N SER A 14 -14.95 -0.22 8.48
CA SER A 14 -13.99 -0.47 9.55
C SER A 14 -12.62 -0.87 9.01
N SER A 15 -11.59 -0.35 9.65
CA SER A 15 -10.20 -0.72 9.42
C SER A 15 -9.36 -0.34 10.62
N TRP A 16 -8.32 -1.12 10.89
CA TRP A 16 -7.28 -0.77 11.85
C TRP A 16 -6.58 0.57 11.51
N GLU A 17 -6.61 0.95 10.24
CA GLU A 17 -5.93 2.15 9.74
C GLU A 17 -6.82 3.41 9.68
N VAL A 18 -8.05 3.36 10.18
CA VAL A 18 -8.89 4.57 10.31
C VAL A 18 -8.34 5.45 11.42
N CYS A 19 -8.00 6.70 11.09
CA CYS A 19 -7.33 7.65 11.99
C CYS A 19 -6.04 7.09 12.63
N ASN A 20 -5.44 6.10 12.00
CA ASN A 20 -4.25 5.40 12.46
C ASN A 20 -3.37 5.03 11.26
N LYS A 21 -2.36 5.85 10.95
CA LYS A 21 -1.55 5.69 9.74
C LYS A 21 -0.47 4.62 9.94
N VAL A 22 -0.70 3.42 9.43
CA VAL A 22 0.23 2.28 9.52
C VAL A 22 0.73 1.85 8.15
N GLY A 23 -0.15 1.72 7.15
CA GLY A 23 0.21 1.13 5.86
C GLY A 23 -0.61 1.64 4.66
N GLY A 24 -0.69 0.80 3.64
CA GLY A 24 -1.34 1.14 2.37
C GLY A 24 -2.86 1.23 2.42
N ILE A 25 -3.50 0.59 3.39
CA ILE A 25 -4.95 0.65 3.56
C ILE A 25 -5.37 2.06 3.95
N TYR A 26 -4.59 2.74 4.81
CA TYR A 26 -4.79 4.15 5.10
C TYR A 26 -4.91 4.98 3.80
N THR A 27 -4.01 4.75 2.84
CA THR A 27 -4.03 5.46 1.56
C THR A 27 -5.30 5.15 0.75
N VAL A 28 -5.71 3.88 0.70
CA VAL A 28 -6.96 3.49 0.00
C VAL A 28 -8.16 4.23 0.59
N LEU A 29 -8.35 4.14 1.91
CA LEU A 29 -9.52 4.69 2.57
C LEU A 29 -9.52 6.21 2.54
N SER A 30 -8.39 6.85 2.90
CA SER A 30 -8.29 8.29 3.01
C SER A 30 -8.43 9.03 1.67
N THR A 31 -7.92 8.45 0.59
CA THR A 31 -8.01 9.07 -0.74
C THR A 31 -9.34 8.78 -1.43
N ARG A 32 -10.04 7.69 -1.07
CA ARG A 32 -11.37 7.36 -1.60
C ARG A 32 -12.50 8.09 -0.87
N ALA A 33 -12.29 8.45 0.39
CA ALA A 33 -13.33 8.96 1.28
C ALA A 33 -14.09 10.16 0.69
N LEU A 34 -13.38 11.12 0.07
CA LEU A 34 -14.01 12.29 -0.53
C LEU A 34 -15.05 11.91 -1.60
N THR A 35 -14.70 10.98 -2.49
CA THR A 35 -15.60 10.52 -3.57
C THR A 35 -16.86 9.85 -3.03
N LEU A 36 -16.76 9.05 -1.97
CA LEU A 36 -17.93 8.45 -1.32
C LEU A 36 -18.76 9.49 -0.56
N LYS A 37 -18.09 10.44 0.13
CA LYS A 37 -18.74 11.47 0.91
C LYS A 37 -19.60 12.41 0.04
N GLU A 38 -19.23 12.67 -1.19
CA GLU A 38 -20.05 13.48 -2.12
C GLU A 38 -21.49 12.98 -2.23
N LYS A 39 -21.70 11.65 -2.16
CA LYS A 39 -23.02 11.04 -2.23
C LYS A 39 -23.67 10.77 -0.86
N LEU A 40 -22.87 10.39 0.12
CA LEU A 40 -23.37 9.90 1.41
C LEU A 40 -23.39 10.98 2.50
N GLN A 41 -22.59 12.04 2.34
CA GLN A 41 -22.39 13.06 3.36
C GLN A 41 -21.96 12.43 4.71
N ASP A 42 -22.57 12.81 5.82
CA ASP A 42 -22.26 12.28 7.15
C ASP A 42 -22.80 10.85 7.40
N ARG A 43 -23.45 10.23 6.40
CA ARG A 43 -23.83 8.82 6.44
C ARG A 43 -22.74 7.85 5.94
N LEU A 44 -21.57 8.38 5.60
CA LEU A 44 -20.32 7.64 5.48
C LEU A 44 -19.59 7.72 6.81
N ILE A 45 -19.50 6.60 7.52
CA ILE A 45 -18.97 6.53 8.88
C ILE A 45 -17.81 5.52 8.89
N PHE A 46 -16.62 6.03 9.16
CA PHE A 46 -15.44 5.20 9.37
C PHE A 46 -15.33 4.78 10.85
N ILE A 47 -14.92 3.54 11.10
CA ILE A 47 -14.73 3.03 12.45
C ILE A 47 -13.28 2.57 12.60
N GLY A 48 -12.58 3.13 13.57
CA GLY A 48 -11.20 2.83 13.88
C GLY A 48 -10.96 2.53 15.36
N PRO A 49 -9.78 1.98 15.71
CA PRO A 49 -9.39 1.74 17.09
C PRO A 49 -8.99 3.05 17.77
N ASP A 50 -9.35 3.21 19.05
CA ASP A 50 -8.81 4.29 19.87
C ASP A 50 -7.44 3.89 20.45
N CYS A 51 -6.41 3.89 19.58
CA CYS A 51 -5.04 3.59 19.98
C CYS A 51 -4.32 4.76 20.68
N TRP A 52 -4.94 5.95 20.73
CA TRP A 52 -4.31 7.15 21.26
C TRP A 52 -4.72 7.44 22.71
N GLY A 53 -5.84 6.87 23.20
CA GLY A 53 -6.36 7.12 24.53
C GLY A 53 -6.53 8.62 24.79
N ASP A 54 -5.91 9.12 25.87
CA ASP A 54 -5.96 10.54 26.23
C ASP A 54 -4.95 11.43 25.46
N LYS A 55 -4.13 10.84 24.59
CA LYS A 55 -3.17 11.60 23.76
C LYS A 55 -3.90 12.22 22.55
N VAL A 56 -3.38 13.35 22.10
CA VAL A 56 -3.89 13.99 20.88
C VAL A 56 -3.60 13.13 19.66
N ASN A 57 -4.65 12.71 18.95
CA ASN A 57 -4.53 12.01 17.70
C ASN A 57 -4.41 13.03 16.54
N PRO A 58 -3.29 13.09 15.80
CA PRO A 58 -3.12 14.06 14.72
C PRO A 58 -4.04 13.80 13.52
N TYR A 59 -4.63 12.62 13.44
CA TYR A 59 -5.50 12.21 12.33
C TYR A 59 -6.99 12.36 12.64
N PHE A 60 -7.35 12.79 13.85
CA PHE A 60 -8.73 12.85 14.30
C PHE A 60 -9.03 14.15 15.04
N SER A 61 -10.17 14.75 14.72
CA SER A 61 -10.72 15.92 15.44
C SER A 61 -12.06 15.55 16.04
N GLU A 62 -12.15 15.46 17.37
CA GLU A 62 -13.39 15.16 18.07
C GLU A 62 -14.42 16.27 17.85
N ASP A 63 -15.68 15.89 17.63
CA ASP A 63 -16.82 16.79 17.44
C ASP A 63 -18.04 16.26 18.22
N ASP A 64 -18.27 16.84 19.37
CA ASP A 64 -19.36 16.45 20.27
C ASP A 64 -20.76 16.75 19.75
N THR A 65 -20.87 17.49 18.64
CA THR A 65 -22.16 17.78 18.00
C THR A 65 -22.60 16.67 17.06
N LEU A 66 -21.64 15.89 16.54
CA LEU A 66 -21.92 14.78 15.62
C LEU A 66 -22.54 13.61 16.37
N TYR A 67 -23.74 13.21 15.96
CA TYR A 67 -24.46 12.09 16.55
C TYR A 67 -24.52 12.12 18.08
N ALA A 68 -24.62 13.31 18.66
CA ALA A 68 -24.57 13.55 20.11
C ALA A 68 -25.57 12.69 20.91
N GLU A 69 -26.79 12.51 20.41
CA GLU A 69 -27.81 11.69 21.09
C GLU A 69 -27.45 10.20 21.03
N TRP A 70 -26.92 9.73 19.91
CA TRP A 70 -26.43 8.36 19.83
C TRP A 70 -25.23 8.14 20.75
N LYS A 71 -24.30 9.08 20.83
CA LYS A 71 -23.13 8.96 21.75
C LYS A 71 -23.57 8.70 23.19
N LYS A 72 -24.65 9.37 23.65
CA LYS A 72 -25.26 9.13 24.98
C LYS A 72 -25.84 7.72 25.12
N VAL A 73 -26.47 7.20 24.06
CA VAL A 73 -27.01 5.83 24.05
C VAL A 73 -25.87 4.82 24.09
N ALA A 74 -24.87 4.97 23.23
CA ALA A 74 -23.69 4.12 23.17
C ALA A 74 -22.99 4.00 24.54
N GLN A 75 -22.83 5.13 25.26
CA GLN A 75 -22.28 5.12 26.62
C GLN A 75 -23.11 4.30 27.62
N LYS A 76 -24.46 4.39 27.52
CA LYS A 76 -25.35 3.58 28.38
C LYS A 76 -25.27 2.09 28.07
N GLU A 77 -24.96 1.74 26.82
CA GLU A 77 -24.72 0.35 26.38
C GLU A 77 -23.32 -0.15 26.72
N GLY A 78 -22.49 0.70 27.35
CA GLY A 78 -21.12 0.36 27.73
C GLY A 78 -20.07 0.55 26.64
N LEU A 79 -20.45 1.13 25.49
CA LEU A 79 -19.52 1.47 24.43
C LEU A 79 -18.75 2.74 24.78
N LYS A 80 -17.43 2.67 24.75
CA LYS A 80 -16.56 3.83 24.91
C LYS A 80 -16.13 4.31 23.52
N VAL A 81 -16.72 5.41 23.05
CA VAL A 81 -16.49 5.94 21.70
C VAL A 81 -16.15 7.42 21.73
N LYS A 82 -15.28 7.82 20.81
CA LYS A 82 -15.04 9.20 20.40
C LYS A 82 -15.65 9.38 19.01
N VAL A 83 -16.44 10.43 18.80
CA VAL A 83 -17.06 10.77 17.52
C VAL A 83 -16.50 12.08 17.02
N GLY A 84 -16.15 12.13 15.75
CA GLY A 84 -15.56 13.34 15.16
C GLY A 84 -15.31 13.22 13.67
N ARG A 85 -14.29 13.92 13.23
CA ARG A 85 -13.87 13.99 11.83
C ARG A 85 -12.48 13.37 11.65
N TRP A 86 -12.33 12.58 10.60
CA TRP A 86 -11.01 12.15 10.16
C TRP A 86 -10.32 13.29 9.42
N ASN A 87 -9.10 13.67 9.84
CA ASN A 87 -8.34 14.80 9.30
C ASN A 87 -7.73 14.48 7.92
N ILE A 88 -8.59 14.23 6.94
CA ILE A 88 -8.28 13.93 5.55
C ILE A 88 -9.20 14.73 4.63
N PRO A 89 -8.93 14.81 3.31
CA PRO A 89 -9.82 15.48 2.36
C PRO A 89 -11.27 14.97 2.48
N GLY A 90 -12.20 15.90 2.60
CA GLY A 90 -13.63 15.61 2.79
C GLY A 90 -14.05 15.47 4.25
N GLU A 91 -13.13 15.34 5.21
CA GLU A 91 -13.41 15.27 6.65
C GLU A 91 -14.61 14.36 6.98
N PRO A 92 -14.57 13.06 6.57
CA PRO A 92 -15.67 12.13 6.82
C PRO A 92 -15.84 11.89 8.32
N VAL A 93 -17.02 11.46 8.72
CA VAL A 93 -17.28 11.04 10.10
C VAL A 93 -16.40 9.85 10.44
N ALA A 94 -15.78 9.90 11.61
CA ALA A 94 -15.06 8.80 12.20
C ALA A 94 -15.54 8.54 13.63
N VAL A 95 -15.63 7.26 13.98
CA VAL A 95 -15.89 6.77 15.33
C VAL A 95 -14.67 5.97 15.76
N LEU A 96 -14.01 6.41 16.80
CA LEU A 96 -12.92 5.66 17.43
C LEU A 96 -13.48 4.92 18.64
N VAL A 97 -13.23 3.62 18.72
CA VAL A 97 -13.77 2.75 19.78
C VAL A 97 -12.65 2.18 20.64
N ASP A 98 -12.82 2.28 21.97
CA ASP A 98 -12.00 1.59 22.95
C ASP A 98 -12.43 0.13 22.98
N PHE A 99 -11.51 -0.75 22.71
CA PHE A 99 -11.73 -2.20 22.64
C PHE A 99 -11.12 -2.98 23.81
N GLU A 100 -10.39 -2.32 24.70
CA GLU A 100 -9.76 -2.96 25.87
C GLU A 100 -10.74 -3.70 26.77
N PRO A 101 -11.98 -3.20 27.04
CA PRO A 101 -12.93 -3.91 27.90
C PRO A 101 -13.29 -5.31 27.42
N TYR A 102 -13.18 -5.58 26.12
CA TYR A 102 -13.58 -6.88 25.56
C TYR A 102 -12.56 -7.99 25.76
N TYR A 103 -11.34 -7.68 26.22
CA TYR A 103 -10.38 -8.70 26.65
C TYR A 103 -10.91 -9.55 27.80
N GLU A 104 -11.77 -9.02 28.68
CA GLU A 104 -12.36 -9.76 29.80
C GLU A 104 -13.27 -10.91 29.35
N ILE A 105 -13.88 -10.78 28.17
CA ILE A 105 -14.79 -11.80 27.61
C ILE A 105 -14.23 -12.46 26.34
N LYS A 106 -12.95 -12.27 26.07
CA LYS A 106 -12.27 -12.74 24.84
C LYS A 106 -12.50 -14.24 24.59
N ASP A 107 -12.33 -15.05 25.61
CA ASP A 107 -12.47 -16.51 25.47
C ASP A 107 -13.92 -16.92 25.12
N GLN A 108 -14.91 -16.18 25.63
CA GLN A 108 -16.31 -16.41 25.27
C GLN A 108 -16.56 -16.03 23.79
N ILE A 109 -15.99 -14.90 23.33
CA ILE A 109 -16.08 -14.47 21.93
C ILE A 109 -15.45 -15.51 21.01
N TYR A 110 -14.26 -16.02 21.35
CA TYR A 110 -13.57 -17.03 20.56
C TYR A 110 -14.29 -18.38 20.56
N GLY A 111 -14.84 -18.79 21.71
CA GLY A 111 -15.69 -19.98 21.81
C GLY A 111 -16.93 -19.89 20.92
N GLN A 112 -17.56 -18.70 20.85
CA GLN A 112 -18.70 -18.47 19.97
C GLN A 112 -18.29 -18.51 18.48
N LEU A 113 -17.15 -17.91 18.11
CA LEU A 113 -16.61 -17.97 16.74
C LEU A 113 -16.32 -19.41 16.29
N TRP A 114 -15.77 -20.22 17.19
CA TRP A 114 -15.56 -21.64 16.91
C TRP A 114 -16.87 -22.37 16.68
N ASN A 115 -17.84 -22.19 17.56
CA ASN A 115 -19.15 -22.86 17.46
C ASN A 115 -19.90 -22.45 16.18
N ASP A 116 -19.86 -21.18 15.82
CA ASP A 116 -20.63 -20.65 14.69
C ASP A 116 -19.95 -20.88 13.34
N TYR A 117 -18.62 -20.73 13.30
CA TYR A 117 -17.89 -20.61 12.03
C TYR A 117 -16.65 -21.51 11.95
N GLN A 118 -16.28 -22.23 12.99
CA GLN A 118 -15.04 -23.03 13.08
C GLN A 118 -13.78 -22.17 12.89
N VAL A 119 -13.78 -20.93 13.41
CA VAL A 119 -12.60 -20.07 13.42
C VAL A 119 -11.66 -20.52 14.53
N ASP A 120 -10.44 -20.88 14.15
CA ASP A 120 -9.40 -21.26 15.09
C ASP A 120 -8.74 -20.01 15.72
N SER A 121 -9.03 -19.78 17.00
CA SER A 121 -8.39 -18.72 17.79
C SER A 121 -7.43 -19.26 18.86
N LEU A 122 -7.23 -20.58 18.94
CA LEU A 122 -6.34 -21.20 19.93
C LEU A 122 -4.85 -21.01 19.58
N HIS A 123 -4.55 -20.84 18.29
CA HIS A 123 -3.20 -20.60 17.79
C HIS A 123 -2.93 -19.09 17.59
N ALA A 124 -3.67 -18.25 18.29
CA ALA A 124 -3.51 -16.80 18.24
C ALA A 124 -2.16 -16.37 18.83
N TYR A 125 -1.51 -15.45 18.15
CA TYR A 125 -0.28 -14.81 18.62
C TYR A 125 -0.13 -13.41 18.00
N GLY A 126 0.80 -12.63 18.55
CA GLY A 126 1.09 -11.27 18.06
C GLY A 126 -0.13 -10.36 18.18
N ASP A 127 -0.52 -9.75 17.08
CA ASP A 127 -1.60 -8.77 16.99
C ASP A 127 -3.02 -9.35 16.78
N TYR A 128 -3.19 -10.66 16.86
CA TYR A 128 -4.48 -11.31 16.62
C TYR A 128 -5.55 -10.90 17.63
N ASP A 129 -5.22 -10.94 18.92
CA ASP A 129 -6.16 -10.61 19.99
C ASP A 129 -6.59 -9.14 19.92
N GLU A 130 -5.64 -8.25 19.71
CA GLU A 130 -5.87 -6.81 19.59
C GLU A 130 -6.81 -6.48 18.43
N ALA A 131 -6.51 -7.01 17.25
CA ALA A 131 -7.34 -6.84 16.06
C ALA A 131 -8.74 -7.43 16.24
N SER A 132 -8.84 -8.62 16.86
CA SER A 132 -10.12 -9.30 17.09
C SER A 132 -11.00 -8.54 18.06
N MET A 133 -10.46 -8.01 19.15
CA MET A 133 -11.23 -7.22 20.13
C MET A 133 -11.69 -5.89 19.53
N PHE A 134 -10.82 -5.23 18.76
CA PHE A 134 -11.23 -4.06 17.98
C PHE A 134 -12.37 -4.39 16.99
N SER A 135 -12.24 -5.47 16.24
CA SER A 135 -13.24 -5.90 15.27
C SER A 135 -14.61 -6.17 15.92
N TYR A 136 -14.60 -6.81 17.10
CA TYR A 136 -15.82 -7.03 17.89
C TYR A 136 -16.43 -5.70 18.35
N ALA A 137 -15.63 -4.81 18.92
CA ALA A 137 -16.07 -3.49 19.35
C ALA A 137 -16.67 -2.66 18.19
N ALA A 138 -16.04 -2.70 17.02
CA ALA A 138 -16.54 -2.04 15.81
C ALA A 138 -17.92 -2.57 15.39
N ALA A 139 -18.13 -3.87 15.47
CA ALA A 139 -19.44 -4.48 15.18
C ALA A 139 -20.53 -4.02 16.17
N LEU A 140 -20.21 -3.91 17.45
CA LEU A 140 -21.15 -3.37 18.46
C LEU A 140 -21.48 -1.90 18.21
N VAL A 141 -20.52 -1.10 17.74
CA VAL A 141 -20.79 0.28 17.30
C VAL A 141 -21.80 0.30 16.16
N VAL A 142 -21.62 -0.57 15.14
CA VAL A 142 -22.58 -0.68 14.03
C VAL A 142 -23.95 -1.11 14.53
N GLU A 143 -24.02 -2.10 15.40
CA GLU A 143 -25.28 -2.59 15.95
C GLU A 143 -26.04 -1.54 16.72
N SER A 144 -25.35 -0.82 17.63
CA SER A 144 -25.93 0.30 18.40
C SER A 144 -26.42 1.42 17.48
N PHE A 145 -25.59 1.83 16.53
CA PHE A 145 -25.94 2.90 15.60
C PHE A 145 -27.12 2.51 14.71
N TYR A 146 -27.11 1.29 14.16
CA TYR A 146 -28.21 0.77 13.35
C TYR A 146 -29.53 0.76 14.09
N LYS A 147 -29.56 0.30 15.34
CA LYS A 147 -30.77 0.23 16.15
C LYS A 147 -31.35 1.57 16.55
N HIS A 148 -30.50 2.58 16.75
CA HIS A 148 -30.93 3.86 17.36
C HIS A 148 -30.93 5.04 16.39
N VAL A 149 -30.23 4.98 15.27
CA VAL A 149 -30.09 6.11 14.34
C VAL A 149 -30.63 5.82 12.95
N VAL A 150 -30.42 4.59 12.45
CA VAL A 150 -30.82 4.24 11.09
C VAL A 150 -32.33 4.05 11.02
N GLU A 151 -32.96 4.80 10.14
CA GLU A 151 -34.41 4.71 9.89
C GLU A 151 -34.76 3.38 9.23
N LYS A 152 -35.93 2.85 9.60
CA LYS A 152 -36.41 1.57 9.04
C LYS A 152 -36.50 1.61 7.51
N GLY A 153 -36.00 0.59 6.85
CA GLY A 153 -36.01 0.45 5.40
C GLY A 153 -34.84 1.11 4.66
N LYS A 154 -33.94 1.75 5.38
CA LYS A 154 -32.69 2.26 4.80
C LYS A 154 -31.75 1.11 4.44
N LYS A 155 -31.03 1.27 3.31
CA LYS A 155 -30.01 0.33 2.83
C LYS A 155 -28.69 0.64 3.51
N VAL A 156 -28.15 -0.34 4.21
CA VAL A 156 -26.93 -0.19 5.00
C VAL A 156 -25.87 -1.19 4.55
N ILE A 157 -24.66 -0.72 4.39
CA ILE A 157 -23.45 -1.54 4.17
C ILE A 157 -22.56 -1.47 5.42
N TYR A 158 -22.07 -2.63 5.84
CA TYR A 158 -20.89 -2.75 6.71
C TYR A 158 -19.72 -3.31 5.89
N HIS A 159 -18.66 -2.52 5.71
CA HIS A 159 -17.50 -2.86 4.91
C HIS A 159 -16.28 -3.06 5.82
N GLY A 160 -15.81 -4.28 5.95
CA GLY A 160 -14.60 -4.63 6.69
C GLY A 160 -13.38 -4.75 5.77
N ASN A 161 -12.25 -4.24 6.24
CA ASN A 161 -10.98 -4.26 5.52
C ASN A 161 -9.95 -5.12 6.26
N GLU A 162 -9.41 -6.14 5.59
CA GLU A 162 -8.42 -7.09 6.07
C GLU A 162 -8.96 -8.08 7.13
N TRP A 163 -8.20 -9.15 7.36
CA TRP A 163 -8.51 -10.17 8.39
C TRP A 163 -8.77 -9.55 9.77
N MET A 164 -8.13 -8.41 10.05
CA MET A 164 -8.27 -7.67 11.31
C MET A 164 -9.70 -7.21 11.61
N THR A 165 -10.57 -7.14 10.60
CA THR A 165 -11.99 -6.77 10.74
C THR A 165 -12.95 -7.95 10.55
N GLY A 166 -12.41 -9.14 10.32
CA GLY A 166 -13.19 -10.32 9.96
C GLY A 166 -14.22 -10.73 11.01
N LEU A 167 -13.85 -10.69 12.29
CA LEU A 167 -14.78 -11.02 13.38
C LEU A 167 -16.02 -10.12 13.35
N GLY A 168 -15.83 -8.81 13.18
CA GLY A 168 -16.93 -7.86 13.11
C GLY A 168 -17.84 -8.08 11.90
N VAL A 169 -17.28 -8.45 10.76
CA VAL A 169 -18.05 -8.80 9.57
C VAL A 169 -18.93 -10.03 9.83
N LEU A 170 -18.38 -11.08 10.44
CA LEU A 170 -19.14 -12.27 10.82
C LEU A 170 -20.22 -11.96 11.85
N TYR A 171 -19.91 -11.12 12.85
CA TYR A 171 -20.89 -10.68 13.84
C TYR A 171 -22.08 -9.95 13.19
N VAL A 172 -21.81 -8.94 12.38
CA VAL A 172 -22.86 -8.15 11.71
C VAL A 172 -23.70 -9.01 10.77
N ASN A 173 -23.06 -9.89 9.99
CA ASN A 173 -23.77 -10.81 9.09
C ASN A 173 -24.75 -11.72 9.84
N LYS A 174 -24.42 -12.14 11.07
CA LYS A 174 -25.26 -13.01 11.90
C LYS A 174 -26.35 -12.24 12.65
N HIS A 175 -25.99 -11.11 13.28
CA HIS A 175 -26.87 -10.41 14.23
C HIS A 175 -27.69 -9.27 13.62
N LEU A 176 -27.30 -8.78 12.44
CA LEU A 176 -27.97 -7.71 11.70
C LEU A 176 -28.21 -8.15 10.25
N PRO A 177 -29.12 -9.12 10.03
CA PRO A 177 -29.34 -9.70 8.69
C PRO A 177 -29.83 -8.69 7.65
N GLU A 178 -30.35 -7.54 8.06
CA GLU A 178 -30.74 -6.42 7.18
C GLU A 178 -29.56 -5.61 6.67
N VAL A 179 -28.42 -5.66 7.37
CA VAL A 179 -27.20 -4.96 6.97
C VAL A 179 -26.43 -5.83 5.98
N ALA A 180 -26.18 -5.30 4.80
CA ALA A 180 -25.35 -5.98 3.81
C ALA A 180 -23.88 -5.89 4.19
N THR A 181 -23.13 -6.98 4.05
CA THR A 181 -21.73 -7.05 4.43
C THR A 181 -20.82 -7.13 3.21
N VAL A 182 -19.72 -6.36 3.25
CA VAL A 182 -18.63 -6.41 2.27
C VAL A 182 -17.34 -6.66 3.02
N PHE A 183 -16.51 -7.54 2.50
CA PHE A 183 -15.19 -7.82 3.06
C PHE A 183 -14.13 -7.72 1.98
N THR A 184 -13.14 -6.85 2.18
CA THR A 184 -12.00 -6.69 1.29
C THR A 184 -10.73 -7.22 1.96
N THR A 185 -10.12 -8.26 1.37
CA THR A 185 -8.75 -8.63 1.70
C THR A 185 -7.80 -7.91 0.75
N HIS A 186 -6.86 -7.13 1.32
CA HIS A 186 -5.89 -6.37 0.52
C HIS A 186 -4.65 -7.19 0.20
N ALA A 187 -4.38 -8.21 0.98
CA ALA A 187 -3.40 -9.27 0.75
C ALA A 187 -3.83 -10.48 1.56
N THR A 188 -3.79 -11.68 1.00
CA THR A 188 -4.09 -12.87 1.81
C THR A 188 -3.02 -13.03 2.89
N SER A 189 -3.44 -13.28 4.13
CA SER A 189 -2.52 -13.48 5.26
C SER A 189 -1.55 -14.63 4.98
N ILE A 190 -2.05 -15.72 4.41
CA ILE A 190 -1.25 -16.91 4.10
C ILE A 190 -0.35 -16.72 2.88
N GLY A 191 -0.80 -16.06 1.81
CA GLY A 191 0.01 -15.77 0.62
C GLY A 191 1.19 -14.86 0.96
N ARG A 192 0.94 -13.82 1.76
CA ARG A 192 1.98 -12.93 2.29
C ARG A 192 2.99 -13.70 3.14
N SER A 193 2.53 -14.65 3.96
CA SER A 193 3.40 -15.45 4.81
C SER A 193 4.26 -16.43 4.02
N ILE A 194 3.70 -17.08 2.98
CA ILE A 194 4.46 -17.96 2.07
C ILE A 194 5.59 -17.17 1.39
N ALA A 195 5.26 -16.02 0.79
CA ALA A 195 6.23 -15.15 0.13
C ALA A 195 7.27 -14.58 1.11
N GLY A 196 6.84 -14.16 2.31
CA GLY A 196 7.71 -13.62 3.35
C GLY A 196 8.69 -14.63 3.94
N ASN A 197 8.35 -15.92 3.90
CA ASN A 197 9.23 -17.03 4.31
C ASN A 197 10.07 -17.59 3.15
N ASN A 198 10.22 -16.83 2.05
CA ASN A 198 11.02 -17.20 0.88
C ASN A 198 10.59 -18.51 0.21
N LYS A 199 9.35 -18.94 0.42
CA LYS A 199 8.80 -20.10 -0.31
C LYS A 199 8.29 -19.64 -1.68
N PRO A 200 8.43 -20.47 -2.74
CA PRO A 200 7.85 -20.17 -4.05
C PRO A 200 6.32 -20.13 -3.94
N LEU A 201 5.71 -19.03 -4.34
CA LEU A 201 4.27 -18.86 -4.18
C LEU A 201 3.52 -19.11 -5.50
N TYR A 202 3.95 -18.44 -6.57
CA TYR A 202 3.09 -18.30 -7.75
C TYR A 202 3.13 -19.49 -8.69
N ASP A 203 4.29 -20.10 -8.91
CA ASP A 203 4.42 -21.28 -9.76
C ASP A 203 3.79 -22.54 -9.14
N TYR A 204 3.58 -22.54 -7.82
CA TYR A 204 2.96 -23.65 -7.08
C TYR A 204 1.62 -23.27 -6.42
N LEU A 205 1.07 -22.12 -6.72
CA LEU A 205 -0.15 -21.62 -6.07
C LEU A 205 -1.30 -22.63 -6.12
N PHE A 206 -1.49 -23.28 -7.28
CA PHE A 206 -2.52 -24.30 -7.50
C PHE A 206 -2.30 -25.61 -6.73
N ALA A 207 -1.09 -25.86 -6.25
CA ALA A 207 -0.72 -27.08 -5.54
C ALA A 207 -0.70 -26.91 -4.01
N TYR A 208 -0.73 -25.68 -3.51
CA TYR A 208 -0.78 -25.42 -2.09
C TYR A 208 -2.16 -25.73 -1.51
N ASN A 209 -2.17 -26.31 -0.31
CA ASN A 209 -3.32 -26.31 0.57
C ASN A 209 -3.14 -25.17 1.59
N GLY A 210 -4.04 -24.18 1.58
CA GLY A 210 -3.90 -23.00 2.44
C GLY A 210 -3.95 -23.31 3.94
N ASP A 211 -4.79 -24.26 4.36
CA ASP A 211 -4.91 -24.65 5.78
C ASP A 211 -3.63 -25.38 6.26
N GLN A 212 -3.05 -26.25 5.41
CA GLN A 212 -1.78 -26.90 5.71
C GLN A 212 -0.63 -25.87 5.78
N MET A 213 -0.58 -24.95 4.84
CA MET A 213 0.44 -23.88 4.84
C MET A 213 0.29 -22.97 6.07
N ALA A 214 -0.94 -22.71 6.50
CA ALA A 214 -1.19 -21.95 7.72
C ALA A 214 -0.64 -22.67 8.95
N GLN A 215 -0.76 -23.99 9.04
CA GLN A 215 -0.16 -24.79 10.11
C GLN A 215 1.37 -24.74 10.05
N GLU A 216 1.97 -24.95 8.88
CA GLU A 216 3.43 -24.93 8.72
C GLU A 216 4.06 -23.57 9.07
N LEU A 217 3.35 -22.48 8.77
CA LEU A 217 3.85 -21.11 8.96
C LEU A 217 3.31 -20.43 10.23
N ASN A 218 2.61 -21.18 11.07
CA ASN A 218 2.02 -20.69 12.32
C ASN A 218 1.06 -19.50 12.09
N MET A 219 0.18 -19.63 11.07
CA MET A 219 -0.78 -18.61 10.65
C MET A 219 -2.24 -19.05 10.82
N GLN A 220 -2.49 -20.13 11.57
CA GLN A 220 -3.81 -20.78 11.64
C GLN A 220 -4.94 -19.81 11.99
N SER A 221 -4.78 -19.01 13.03
CA SER A 221 -5.84 -18.11 13.50
C SER A 221 -6.12 -16.99 12.48
N LYS A 222 -5.09 -16.33 11.96
CA LYS A 222 -5.26 -15.26 10.96
C LYS A 222 -5.84 -15.79 9.65
N HIS A 223 -5.36 -16.93 9.19
CA HIS A 223 -5.88 -17.58 7.99
C HIS A 223 -7.33 -18.05 8.18
N SER A 224 -7.63 -18.67 9.33
CA SER A 224 -8.96 -19.18 9.66
C SER A 224 -10.01 -18.06 9.68
N ILE A 225 -9.75 -16.94 10.37
CA ILE A 225 -10.70 -15.82 10.41
C ILE A 225 -10.91 -15.20 9.03
N GLU A 226 -9.83 -15.02 8.26
CA GLU A 226 -9.91 -14.47 6.90
C GLU A 226 -10.72 -15.37 5.97
N LYS A 227 -10.44 -16.67 5.96
CA LYS A 227 -11.12 -17.69 5.14
C LYS A 227 -12.61 -17.80 5.49
N GLN A 228 -12.95 -17.85 6.76
CA GLN A 228 -14.35 -17.95 7.18
C GLN A 228 -15.11 -16.64 6.91
N THR A 229 -14.50 -15.50 7.11
CA THR A 229 -15.13 -14.22 6.75
C THR A 229 -15.43 -14.17 5.26
N ALA A 230 -14.48 -14.53 4.40
CA ALA A 230 -14.68 -14.60 2.95
C ALA A 230 -15.82 -15.54 2.54
N LYS A 231 -15.99 -16.64 3.28
CA LYS A 231 -17.04 -17.64 3.01
C LYS A 231 -18.45 -17.13 3.32
N TYR A 232 -18.61 -16.39 4.44
CA TYR A 232 -19.95 -16.04 4.96
C TYR A 232 -20.40 -14.62 4.61
N VAL A 233 -19.50 -13.73 4.19
CA VAL A 233 -19.83 -12.35 3.80
C VAL A 233 -20.76 -12.30 2.57
N ASP A 234 -21.57 -11.25 2.44
CA ASP A 234 -22.45 -11.07 1.27
C ASP A 234 -21.65 -10.79 0.00
N CYS A 235 -20.60 -9.99 0.08
CA CYS A 235 -19.71 -9.70 -1.03
C CYS A 235 -18.24 -9.77 -0.60
N PHE A 236 -17.53 -10.76 -1.14
CA PHE A 236 -16.09 -10.93 -0.92
C PHE A 236 -15.29 -10.27 -2.04
N THR A 237 -14.34 -9.41 -1.69
CA THR A 237 -13.57 -8.61 -2.64
C THR A 237 -12.08 -8.61 -2.35
N THR A 238 -11.29 -8.29 -3.35
CA THR A 238 -9.85 -8.03 -3.23
C THR A 238 -9.42 -6.93 -4.20
N VAL A 239 -8.15 -6.55 -4.19
CA VAL A 239 -7.64 -5.35 -4.88
C VAL A 239 -7.06 -5.62 -6.26
N SER A 240 -6.82 -6.89 -6.64
CA SER A 240 -6.22 -7.24 -7.93
C SER A 240 -6.48 -8.69 -8.33
N ASP A 241 -6.28 -8.99 -9.61
CA ASP A 241 -6.43 -10.35 -10.13
C ASP A 241 -5.40 -11.32 -9.55
N ILE A 242 -4.18 -10.85 -9.24
CA ILE A 242 -3.17 -11.71 -8.62
C ILE A 242 -3.59 -12.14 -7.22
N THR A 243 -4.13 -11.22 -6.41
CA THR A 243 -4.65 -11.57 -5.09
C THR A 243 -5.95 -12.37 -5.18
N ALA A 244 -6.78 -12.14 -6.21
CA ALA A 244 -7.97 -12.96 -6.46
C ALA A 244 -7.61 -14.43 -6.70
N ASN A 245 -6.52 -14.70 -7.40
CA ASN A 245 -6.00 -16.07 -7.56
C ASN A 245 -5.52 -16.67 -6.23
N GLU A 246 -4.85 -15.88 -5.38
CA GLU A 246 -4.49 -16.33 -4.03
C GLU A 246 -5.75 -16.68 -3.20
N CYS A 247 -6.78 -15.85 -3.24
CA CYS A 247 -8.04 -16.11 -2.55
C CYS A 247 -8.67 -17.43 -3.01
N LYS A 248 -8.72 -17.64 -4.32
CA LYS A 248 -9.28 -18.86 -4.89
C LYS A 248 -8.51 -20.11 -4.45
N GLU A 249 -7.20 -20.11 -4.58
CA GLU A 249 -6.38 -21.32 -4.39
C GLU A 249 -6.01 -21.56 -2.91
N LEU A 250 -5.81 -20.51 -2.09
CA LEU A 250 -5.38 -20.65 -0.71
C LEU A 250 -6.52 -20.57 0.31
N MET A 251 -7.63 -19.92 -0.04
CA MET A 251 -8.79 -19.76 0.84
C MET A 251 -10.00 -20.56 0.37
N ASP A 252 -9.89 -21.30 -0.73
CA ASP A 252 -10.99 -22.05 -1.35
C ASP A 252 -12.21 -21.18 -1.67
N LYS A 253 -12.00 -19.89 -1.89
CA LYS A 253 -13.07 -18.93 -2.11
C LYS A 253 -12.68 -17.91 -3.18
N PRO A 254 -13.24 -18.02 -4.40
CA PRO A 254 -13.11 -16.97 -5.40
C PRO A 254 -13.79 -15.69 -4.94
N VAL A 255 -13.22 -14.54 -5.29
CA VAL A 255 -13.80 -13.23 -4.99
C VAL A 255 -15.01 -12.96 -5.88
N ASP A 256 -15.98 -12.18 -5.36
CA ASP A 256 -17.12 -11.71 -6.15
C ASP A 256 -16.71 -10.54 -7.05
N PHE A 257 -15.83 -9.63 -6.56
CA PHE A 257 -15.31 -8.49 -7.32
C PHE A 257 -13.84 -8.20 -7.00
N VAL A 258 -13.15 -7.65 -8.00
CA VAL A 258 -11.84 -7.01 -7.85
C VAL A 258 -12.05 -5.50 -7.78
N LEU A 259 -11.55 -4.88 -6.70
CA LEU A 259 -11.65 -3.45 -6.42
C LEU A 259 -10.27 -2.80 -6.52
N PRO A 260 -9.83 -2.36 -7.70
CA PRO A 260 -8.50 -1.78 -7.86
C PRO A 260 -8.36 -0.50 -7.04
N ASN A 261 -7.16 -0.24 -6.54
CA ASN A 261 -6.88 0.92 -5.70
C ASN A 261 -6.65 2.16 -6.55
N GLY A 262 -7.53 3.14 -6.39
CA GLY A 262 -7.48 4.40 -7.10
C GLY A 262 -6.48 5.40 -6.51
N PHE A 263 -6.36 6.52 -7.19
CA PHE A 263 -5.45 7.61 -6.84
C PHE A 263 -6.19 8.95 -6.79
N ASP A 264 -5.71 9.84 -5.93
CA ASP A 264 -6.11 11.25 -5.91
C ASP A 264 -4.92 12.09 -6.44
N ASN A 265 -5.11 12.77 -7.56
CA ASN A 265 -4.07 13.59 -8.16
C ASN A 265 -4.18 15.08 -7.80
N SER A 266 -5.01 15.46 -6.85
CA SER A 266 -5.25 16.86 -6.46
C SER A 266 -3.99 17.55 -5.93
N PHE A 267 -3.10 16.79 -5.29
CA PHE A 267 -1.84 17.29 -4.73
C PHE A 267 -0.64 17.22 -5.69
N VAL A 268 -0.81 16.66 -6.88
CA VAL A 268 0.25 16.64 -7.91
C VAL A 268 0.47 18.07 -8.42
N PRO A 269 1.70 18.61 -8.34
CA PRO A 269 1.96 19.96 -8.78
C PRO A 269 1.75 20.10 -10.29
N LYS A 270 1.25 21.26 -10.72
CA LYS A 270 0.92 21.53 -12.13
C LYS A 270 1.82 22.62 -12.72
N THR A 271 1.98 22.60 -14.03
CA THR A 271 2.62 23.66 -14.84
C THR A 271 4.00 24.10 -14.31
N THR A 272 4.18 25.38 -14.02
CA THR A 272 5.43 25.97 -13.54
C THR A 272 5.87 25.43 -12.18
N ALA A 273 4.93 25.13 -11.26
CA ALA A 273 5.23 24.53 -9.97
C ALA A 273 5.85 23.13 -10.12
N PHE A 274 5.34 22.33 -11.05
CA PHE A 274 5.90 21.02 -11.38
C PHE A 274 7.36 21.13 -11.84
N THR A 275 7.61 22.00 -12.82
CA THR A 275 8.97 22.18 -13.39
C THR A 275 9.94 22.70 -12.34
N LYS A 276 9.51 23.65 -11.50
CA LYS A 276 10.33 24.20 -10.41
C LYS A 276 10.69 23.12 -9.39
N LYS A 277 9.69 22.42 -8.85
CA LYS A 277 9.92 21.35 -7.87
C LYS A 277 10.80 20.24 -8.41
N ARG A 278 10.59 19.81 -9.66
CA ARG A 278 11.45 18.83 -10.30
C ARG A 278 12.90 19.28 -10.37
N LYS A 279 13.15 20.51 -10.80
CA LYS A 279 14.51 21.07 -10.89
C LYS A 279 15.19 21.13 -9.51
N GLU A 280 14.46 21.58 -8.49
CA GLU A 280 14.96 21.65 -7.12
C GLU A 280 15.27 20.27 -6.55
N ALA A 281 14.40 19.29 -6.78
CA ALA A 281 14.61 17.92 -6.33
C ALA A 281 15.83 17.28 -7.01
N ARG A 282 15.94 17.37 -8.35
CA ARG A 282 17.10 16.86 -9.10
C ARG A 282 18.39 17.46 -8.59
N LYS A 283 18.40 18.81 -8.45
CA LYS A 283 19.57 19.51 -7.92
C LYS A 283 19.99 18.94 -6.55
N ARG A 284 19.04 18.78 -5.64
CA ARG A 284 19.36 18.23 -4.30
C ARG A 284 19.92 16.82 -4.35
N LEU A 285 19.32 15.94 -5.17
CA LEU A 285 19.81 14.56 -5.34
C LEU A 285 21.24 14.53 -5.91
N LEU A 286 21.53 15.37 -6.89
CA LEU A 286 22.86 15.50 -7.49
C LEU A 286 23.87 16.12 -6.50
N ASP A 287 23.49 17.17 -5.76
CA ASP A 287 24.34 17.79 -4.74
C ASP A 287 24.74 16.77 -3.66
N VAL A 288 23.80 15.97 -3.17
CA VAL A 288 24.05 14.92 -2.17
C VAL A 288 24.98 13.85 -2.73
N ALA A 289 24.71 13.38 -3.95
CA ALA A 289 25.55 12.38 -4.61
C ALA A 289 26.98 12.87 -4.84
N ASN A 290 27.15 14.10 -5.34
CA ASN A 290 28.45 14.69 -5.58
C ASN A 290 29.24 14.92 -4.28
N ALA A 291 28.57 15.38 -3.22
CA ALA A 291 29.19 15.55 -1.92
C ALA A 291 29.63 14.22 -1.29
N LEU A 292 28.80 13.17 -1.44
CA LEU A 292 29.06 11.84 -0.90
C LEU A 292 30.23 11.13 -1.62
N MET A 293 30.24 11.20 -2.95
CA MET A 293 31.14 10.41 -3.80
C MET A 293 32.34 11.19 -4.34
N GLY A 294 32.42 12.53 -4.15
CA GLY A 294 33.48 13.34 -4.74
C GLY A 294 33.43 13.35 -6.27
N THR A 295 32.23 13.45 -6.85
CA THR A 295 31.99 13.43 -8.29
C THR A 295 31.44 14.78 -8.77
N ASP A 296 31.26 14.92 -10.08
CA ASP A 296 30.70 16.12 -10.73
C ASP A 296 29.57 15.69 -11.69
N LEU A 297 28.61 14.92 -11.14
CA LEU A 297 27.40 14.52 -11.88
C LEU A 297 26.55 15.76 -12.15
N ASP A 298 26.01 15.85 -13.36
CA ASP A 298 25.23 16.98 -13.85
C ASP A 298 23.79 16.60 -14.25
N ASP A 299 23.05 17.56 -14.79
CA ASP A 299 21.66 17.38 -15.21
C ASP A 299 21.47 16.36 -16.34
N ASP A 300 22.53 15.96 -17.08
CA ASP A 300 22.43 14.88 -18.08
C ASP A 300 22.46 13.49 -17.45
N THR A 301 22.80 13.38 -16.17
CA THR A 301 22.78 12.13 -15.40
C THR A 301 21.36 11.59 -15.32
N LEU A 302 21.19 10.30 -15.64
CA LEU A 302 19.92 9.61 -15.50
C LEU A 302 19.70 9.23 -14.03
N ILE A 303 18.69 9.81 -13.40
CA ILE A 303 18.34 9.50 -12.01
C ILE A 303 17.25 8.44 -11.99
N VAL A 304 17.54 7.32 -11.32
CA VAL A 304 16.58 6.21 -11.18
C VAL A 304 16.44 5.83 -9.70
N SER A 305 15.26 5.37 -9.28
CA SER A 305 15.07 4.92 -7.90
C SER A 305 14.15 3.71 -7.77
N THR A 306 14.29 3.01 -6.66
CA THR A 306 13.26 2.13 -6.10
C THR A 306 12.87 2.63 -4.72
N SER A 307 11.60 2.45 -4.33
CA SER A 307 11.09 2.89 -3.04
C SER A 307 10.01 1.95 -2.51
N GLY A 308 9.77 2.00 -1.22
CA GLY A 308 8.75 1.18 -0.55
C GLY A 308 9.19 0.73 0.84
N ARG A 309 8.53 -0.30 1.37
CA ARG A 309 8.94 -0.93 2.63
C ARG A 309 10.20 -1.76 2.44
N TYR A 310 10.98 -1.91 3.50
CA TYR A 310 12.21 -2.71 3.46
C TYR A 310 11.88 -4.22 3.48
N GLU A 311 11.25 -4.70 2.43
CA GLU A 311 11.02 -6.12 2.17
C GLU A 311 11.95 -6.54 1.01
N PHE A 312 13.19 -6.91 1.34
CA PHE A 312 14.32 -7.02 0.42
C PHE A 312 14.01 -7.82 -0.85
N ARG A 313 13.41 -9.02 -0.71
CA ARG A 313 13.00 -9.86 -1.84
C ARG A 313 11.62 -9.47 -2.39
N ASN A 314 10.64 -9.27 -1.51
CA ASN A 314 9.25 -9.06 -1.94
C ASN A 314 9.06 -7.77 -2.73
N LYS A 315 9.81 -6.72 -2.38
CA LYS A 315 9.83 -5.46 -3.13
C LYS A 315 10.84 -5.44 -4.28
N GLY A 316 11.63 -6.53 -4.44
CA GLY A 316 12.60 -6.67 -5.52
C GLY A 316 13.83 -5.77 -5.38
N ILE A 317 14.18 -5.38 -4.15
CA ILE A 317 15.39 -4.57 -3.90
C ILE A 317 16.62 -5.34 -4.35
N ASP A 318 16.65 -6.65 -4.11
CA ASP A 318 17.69 -7.58 -4.55
C ASP A 318 17.88 -7.55 -6.06
N VAL A 319 16.82 -7.73 -6.82
CA VAL A 319 16.90 -7.76 -8.30
C VAL A 319 17.18 -6.37 -8.88
N TYR A 320 16.78 -5.31 -8.19
CA TYR A 320 17.16 -3.94 -8.55
C TYR A 320 18.68 -3.72 -8.45
N ILE A 321 19.28 -4.14 -7.34
CA ILE A 321 20.75 -4.05 -7.15
C ILE A 321 21.48 -4.90 -8.19
N GLU A 322 21.02 -6.13 -8.43
CA GLU A 322 21.58 -7.01 -9.47
C GLU A 322 21.52 -6.36 -10.86
N ALA A 323 20.38 -5.75 -11.21
CA ALA A 323 20.23 -5.04 -12.48
C ALA A 323 21.22 -3.87 -12.62
N MET A 324 21.41 -3.09 -11.54
CA MET A 324 22.40 -1.99 -11.53
C MET A 324 23.83 -2.50 -11.64
N ASN A 325 24.16 -3.63 -11.00
CA ASN A 325 25.46 -4.29 -11.14
C ASN A 325 25.72 -4.77 -12.59
N ARG A 326 24.71 -5.33 -13.25
CA ARG A 326 24.82 -5.70 -14.68
C ARG A 326 24.95 -4.48 -15.59
N LEU A 327 24.18 -3.44 -15.30
CA LEU A 327 24.18 -2.17 -16.04
C LEU A 327 25.55 -1.47 -16.00
N LEU A 328 26.26 -1.56 -14.88
CA LEU A 328 27.61 -1.00 -14.71
C LEU A 328 28.60 -1.54 -15.77
N ARG A 329 28.37 -2.75 -16.27
CA ARG A 329 29.20 -3.43 -17.26
C ARG A 329 28.64 -3.37 -18.67
N ASP A 330 27.49 -2.68 -18.87
CA ASP A 330 26.82 -2.63 -20.17
C ASP A 330 27.42 -1.52 -21.06
N SER A 331 28.03 -1.93 -22.17
CA SER A 331 28.58 -0.99 -23.17
C SER A 331 27.53 -0.13 -23.89
N ASN A 332 26.26 -0.52 -23.85
CA ASN A 332 25.15 0.21 -24.46
C ASN A 332 24.68 1.41 -23.64
N LEU A 333 25.11 1.49 -22.39
CA LEU A 333 24.74 2.60 -21.50
C LEU A 333 25.31 3.94 -22.04
N LYS A 334 24.42 4.91 -22.31
CA LYS A 334 24.77 6.18 -22.96
C LYS A 334 25.05 7.31 -21.98
N LYS A 335 24.50 7.23 -20.74
CA LYS A 335 24.61 8.28 -19.72
C LYS A 335 25.13 7.71 -18.42
N ASN A 336 25.65 8.59 -17.54
CA ASN A 336 25.81 8.22 -16.16
C ASN A 336 24.44 7.93 -15.52
N VAL A 337 24.38 6.96 -14.64
CA VAL A 337 23.18 6.59 -13.89
C VAL A 337 23.45 6.80 -12.40
N LEU A 338 22.57 7.58 -11.77
CA LEU A 338 22.50 7.74 -10.32
C LEU A 338 21.28 6.99 -9.82
N ALA A 339 21.52 5.87 -9.17
CA ALA A 339 20.50 4.97 -8.67
C ALA A 339 20.29 5.17 -7.18
N PHE A 340 19.04 5.31 -6.73
CA PHE A 340 18.68 5.40 -5.32
C PHE A 340 17.87 4.19 -4.85
N ILE A 341 18.09 3.80 -3.61
CA ILE A 341 17.23 2.88 -2.85
C ILE A 341 16.60 3.70 -1.72
N ASP A 342 15.38 4.17 -1.93
CA ASP A 342 14.62 5.03 -1.00
C ASP A 342 13.74 4.14 -0.11
N VAL A 343 14.35 3.42 0.82
CA VAL A 343 13.67 2.40 1.62
C VAL A 343 14.05 2.57 3.09
N PRO A 344 13.10 2.84 4.00
CA PRO A 344 13.39 3.03 5.43
C PRO A 344 14.00 1.77 6.03
N GLY A 345 15.27 1.87 6.46
CA GLY A 345 15.96 0.83 7.20
C GLY A 345 15.91 1.05 8.72
N TRP A 346 16.70 0.30 9.46
CA TRP A 346 16.93 0.58 10.88
C TRP A 346 17.89 1.76 11.03
N VAL A 347 17.39 2.94 10.69
CA VAL A 347 18.14 4.17 10.51
C VAL A 347 18.55 4.78 11.85
N GLY A 348 19.79 5.22 11.91
CA GLY A 348 20.36 6.09 12.94
C GLY A 348 20.40 7.55 12.49
N ASP A 349 21.47 8.27 12.90
CA ASP A 349 21.61 9.69 12.59
C ASP A 349 22.02 9.96 11.13
N PRO A 350 21.66 11.13 10.58
CA PRO A 350 22.25 11.66 9.36
C PRO A 350 23.78 11.74 9.49
N ARG A 351 24.49 11.50 8.39
CA ARG A 351 25.96 11.55 8.39
C ARG A 351 26.48 12.97 8.53
N GLN A 352 27.15 13.26 9.63
CA GLN A 352 27.70 14.59 9.87
C GLN A 352 28.79 14.98 8.85
N ASP A 353 29.64 14.04 8.44
CA ASP A 353 30.67 14.28 7.41
C ASP A 353 30.07 14.67 6.05
N LEU A 354 28.91 14.11 5.69
CA LEU A 354 28.16 14.48 4.50
C LEU A 354 27.51 15.86 4.65
N LEU A 355 26.92 16.14 5.82
CA LEU A 355 26.35 17.46 6.12
C LEU A 355 27.39 18.55 6.04
N ASP A 356 28.56 18.36 6.62
CA ASP A 356 29.67 19.32 6.60
C ASP A 356 30.10 19.64 5.15
N ARG A 357 30.14 18.63 4.27
CA ARG A 357 30.39 18.85 2.83
C ARG A 357 29.29 19.64 2.14
N LEU A 358 28.04 19.30 2.39
CA LEU A 358 26.89 19.99 1.80
C LEU A 358 26.80 21.45 2.22
N GLU A 359 27.04 21.73 3.50
CA GLU A 359 27.02 23.09 4.07
C GLU A 359 28.20 23.95 3.60
N SER A 360 29.35 23.31 3.34
CA SER A 360 30.51 24.03 2.85
C SER A 360 30.35 24.69 1.48
N GLY A 361 29.41 24.17 0.67
CA GLY A 361 29.19 24.58 -0.72
C GLY A 361 30.37 24.33 -1.65
N LYS A 362 31.40 23.58 -1.21
CA LYS A 362 32.59 23.26 -1.98
C LYS A 362 32.39 22.00 -2.83
N LYS A 363 33.14 21.92 -3.93
CA LYS A 363 33.29 20.67 -4.69
C LYS A 363 34.38 19.80 -4.05
N PHE A 364 34.16 18.50 -4.07
CA PHE A 364 35.09 17.50 -3.58
C PHE A 364 35.44 16.54 -4.72
N ASP A 365 36.67 16.04 -4.74
CA ASP A 365 37.19 15.09 -5.75
C ASP A 365 37.46 13.69 -5.17
N THR A 366 37.23 13.53 -3.87
CA THR A 366 37.39 12.27 -3.14
C THR A 366 36.08 11.84 -2.48
N PRO A 367 35.75 10.54 -2.50
CA PRO A 367 34.56 10.04 -1.81
C PRO A 367 34.72 10.13 -0.28
N LEU A 368 33.59 10.17 0.42
CA LEU A 368 33.55 9.85 1.84
C LEU A 368 33.76 8.35 2.06
N GLU A 369 34.10 7.96 3.27
CA GLU A 369 34.09 6.56 3.66
C GLU A 369 32.66 6.01 3.53
N VAL A 370 32.49 4.79 2.99
CA VAL A 370 31.18 4.19 2.70
C VAL A 370 30.30 5.13 1.84
N PRO A 371 30.66 5.39 0.58
CA PRO A 371 29.96 6.35 -0.29
C PRO A 371 28.61 5.82 -0.82
N GLU A 372 28.13 4.72 -0.29
CA GLU A 372 26.89 4.06 -0.69
C GLU A 372 25.68 4.46 0.18
N ILE A 373 25.89 5.21 1.30
CA ILE A 373 24.80 5.46 2.26
C ILE A 373 24.78 6.90 2.78
N THR A 374 23.59 7.44 3.01
CA THR A 374 23.37 8.82 3.47
C THR A 374 23.21 8.97 4.99
N HIS A 375 22.74 7.93 5.66
CA HIS A 375 22.52 7.89 7.11
C HIS A 375 23.13 6.63 7.67
N TRP A 376 23.64 6.69 8.89
CA TRP A 376 24.12 5.50 9.56
C TRP A 376 22.97 4.57 9.93
N LEU A 377 23.22 3.26 9.90
CA LEU A 377 22.29 2.25 10.37
C LEU A 377 22.76 1.67 11.70
N HIS A 378 21.82 1.28 12.54
CA HIS A 378 22.14 0.55 13.77
C HIS A 378 22.72 -0.85 13.49
N ASN A 379 22.48 -1.40 12.29
CA ASN A 379 22.91 -2.73 11.86
C ASN A 379 23.83 -2.72 10.61
N MET A 380 24.72 -1.74 10.48
CA MET A 380 25.59 -1.54 9.31
C MET A 380 26.24 -2.84 8.77
N SER A 381 26.70 -3.72 9.65
CA SER A 381 27.39 -4.96 9.27
C SER A 381 26.46 -6.10 8.81
N HIS A 382 25.15 -5.98 9.00
CA HIS A 382 24.16 -7.03 8.75
C HIS A 382 23.00 -6.57 7.86
N ASP A 383 23.10 -5.36 7.30
CA ASP A 383 22.10 -4.85 6.39
C ASP A 383 22.19 -5.54 5.03
N ASN A 384 21.04 -5.96 4.48
CA ASN A 384 20.99 -6.72 3.22
C ASN A 384 21.42 -5.88 2.00
N VAL A 385 21.06 -4.59 1.97
CA VAL A 385 21.44 -3.68 0.86
C VAL A 385 22.96 -3.50 0.86
N LEU A 386 23.53 -3.08 1.98
CA LEU A 386 24.99 -2.88 2.10
C LEU A 386 25.78 -4.18 1.88
N GLY A 387 25.25 -5.30 2.39
CA GLY A 387 25.84 -6.62 2.18
C GLY A 387 25.89 -7.00 0.70
N MET A 388 24.82 -6.75 -0.06
CA MET A 388 24.77 -7.06 -1.49
C MET A 388 25.66 -6.12 -2.32
N LEU A 389 25.71 -4.82 -1.99
CA LEU A 389 26.62 -3.87 -2.63
C LEU A 389 28.07 -4.27 -2.44
N LYS A 390 28.43 -4.66 -1.22
CA LYS A 390 29.77 -5.19 -0.91
C LYS A 390 30.07 -6.48 -1.69
N TYR A 391 29.13 -7.41 -1.75
CA TYR A 391 29.27 -8.67 -2.52
C TYR A 391 29.56 -8.41 -4.00
N PHE A 392 28.90 -7.43 -4.62
CA PHE A 392 29.14 -7.03 -6.01
C PHE A 392 30.30 -6.06 -6.21
N ASN A 393 30.99 -5.66 -5.16
CA ASN A 393 32.07 -4.67 -5.21
C ASN A 393 31.61 -3.32 -5.82
N MET A 394 30.38 -2.91 -5.52
CA MET A 394 29.79 -1.65 -5.95
C MET A 394 30.09 -0.56 -4.92
N HIS A 395 31.19 0.15 -5.09
CA HIS A 395 31.70 1.16 -4.16
C HIS A 395 31.70 2.57 -4.76
N ASN A 396 30.86 2.83 -5.76
CA ASN A 396 30.70 4.14 -6.38
C ASN A 396 32.02 4.77 -6.83
N LYS A 397 32.94 3.97 -7.42
CA LYS A 397 34.21 4.48 -7.91
C LYS A 397 34.01 5.62 -8.90
N LYS A 398 34.93 6.57 -8.97
CA LYS A 398 34.78 7.77 -9.79
C LYS A 398 34.53 7.45 -11.28
N GLU A 399 35.17 6.42 -11.79
CA GLU A 399 35.04 5.93 -13.17
C GLU A 399 33.77 5.15 -13.48
N ASP A 400 33.05 4.66 -12.46
CA ASP A 400 31.84 3.87 -12.64
C ASP A 400 30.74 4.74 -13.26
N LYS A 401 30.12 4.26 -14.32
CA LYS A 401 28.96 4.94 -14.94
C LYS A 401 27.67 4.80 -14.14
N VAL A 402 27.57 3.80 -13.28
CA VAL A 402 26.42 3.55 -12.42
C VAL A 402 26.84 3.77 -10.97
N LYS A 403 26.20 4.71 -10.31
CA LYS A 403 26.36 5.01 -8.89
C LYS A 403 25.10 4.60 -8.16
N LEU A 404 25.22 3.96 -7.00
CA LEU A 404 24.08 3.54 -6.21
C LEU A 404 24.18 4.08 -4.77
N ILE A 405 23.13 4.75 -4.33
CA ILE A 405 23.03 5.33 -2.98
C ILE A 405 21.83 4.74 -2.26
N PHE A 406 22.07 4.20 -1.07
CA PHE A 406 21.04 3.80 -0.14
C PHE A 406 20.64 4.99 0.73
N LEU A 407 19.37 5.34 0.71
CA LEU A 407 18.72 6.40 1.47
C LEU A 407 17.76 5.74 2.47
N PRO A 408 18.23 5.35 3.67
CA PRO A 408 17.50 4.45 4.57
C PRO A 408 16.53 5.15 5.52
N CYS A 409 16.01 6.31 5.15
CA CYS A 409 15.13 7.10 6.01
C CYS A 409 13.75 7.33 5.38
N TYR A 410 12.79 7.72 6.21
CA TYR A 410 11.52 8.25 5.72
C TYR A 410 11.72 9.65 5.13
N LEU A 411 11.22 9.87 3.92
CA LEU A 411 11.28 11.15 3.22
C LEU A 411 10.12 12.05 3.64
N THR A 412 10.20 12.61 4.83
CA THR A 412 9.19 13.51 5.43
C THR A 412 9.45 14.99 5.12
N GLY A 413 10.63 15.30 4.58
CA GLY A 413 11.05 16.67 4.27
C GLY A 413 12.05 17.25 5.27
N ASP A 414 12.36 16.54 6.34
CA ASP A 414 13.21 16.92 7.47
C ASP A 414 14.18 15.80 7.89
N ASP A 415 14.52 14.93 6.94
CA ASP A 415 15.43 13.78 7.16
C ASP A 415 16.89 14.16 7.48
N GLY A 416 17.24 15.42 7.37
CA GLY A 416 18.58 15.97 7.64
C GLY A 416 19.52 15.98 6.43
N ILE A 417 19.33 15.13 5.43
CA ILE A 417 20.18 15.05 4.22
C ILE A 417 19.46 15.55 2.98
N ILE A 418 18.39 14.87 2.57
CA ILE A 418 17.64 15.22 1.35
C ILE A 418 16.74 16.42 1.63
N ASN A 419 16.04 16.42 2.75
CA ASN A 419 15.11 17.47 3.17
C ASN A 419 14.06 17.81 2.09
N LYS A 420 13.57 16.76 1.43
CA LYS A 420 12.48 16.80 0.46
C LYS A 420 11.47 15.72 0.80
N SER A 421 10.19 16.01 0.54
CA SER A 421 9.15 14.99 0.68
C SER A 421 9.34 13.85 -0.31
N TYR A 422 8.80 12.68 -0.01
CA TYR A 422 8.80 11.52 -0.91
C TYR A 422 8.36 11.89 -2.32
N TYR A 423 7.26 12.60 -2.47
CA TYR A 423 6.75 12.98 -3.79
C TYR A 423 7.64 14.00 -4.53
N ASP A 424 8.32 14.88 -3.81
CA ASP A 424 9.30 15.78 -4.42
C ASP A 424 10.53 14.98 -4.91
N VAL A 425 10.96 13.94 -4.19
CA VAL A 425 12.03 13.03 -4.63
C VAL A 425 11.59 12.24 -5.86
N VAL A 426 10.37 11.68 -5.86
CA VAL A 426 9.81 10.99 -7.05
C VAL A 426 9.85 11.91 -8.27
N LEU A 427 9.43 13.18 -8.15
CA LEU A 427 9.51 14.18 -9.23
C LEU A 427 10.93 14.34 -9.79
N GLY A 428 11.95 14.19 -8.96
CA GLY A 428 13.37 14.34 -9.34
C GLY A 428 13.86 13.22 -10.25
N ASN A 429 13.22 12.05 -10.23
CA ASN A 429 13.64 10.88 -11.00
C ASN A 429 13.30 11.01 -12.50
N ASP A 430 14.05 10.28 -13.30
CA ASP A 430 13.74 10.04 -14.72
C ASP A 430 12.96 8.76 -14.92
N LEU A 431 13.25 7.74 -14.10
CA LEU A 431 12.63 6.44 -14.15
C LEU A 431 12.57 5.84 -12.74
N CYS A 432 11.43 5.32 -12.33
CA CYS A 432 11.28 4.56 -11.10
C CYS A 432 11.17 3.06 -11.42
N ILE A 433 11.73 2.20 -10.55
CA ILE A 433 11.86 0.77 -10.81
C ILE A 433 11.34 0.01 -9.59
N TYR A 434 10.24 -0.70 -9.75
CA TYR A 434 9.52 -1.43 -8.69
C TYR A 434 9.36 -2.91 -9.08
N PRO A 435 10.45 -3.70 -9.04
CA PRO A 435 10.43 -5.05 -9.58
C PRO A 435 9.92 -6.06 -8.54
N SER A 436 8.76 -5.77 -7.94
CA SER A 436 8.19 -6.54 -6.85
C SER A 436 7.92 -8.00 -7.23
N TYR A 437 8.22 -8.89 -6.28
CA TYR A 437 7.81 -10.30 -6.31
C TYR A 437 6.44 -10.49 -5.66
N TYR A 438 6.17 -9.80 -4.53
CA TYR A 438 4.88 -9.84 -3.85
C TYR A 438 4.33 -8.42 -3.69
N GLU A 439 3.32 -8.08 -4.48
CA GLU A 439 2.71 -6.76 -4.48
C GLU A 439 1.22 -6.86 -4.85
N PRO A 440 0.30 -6.93 -3.89
CA PRO A 440 -1.13 -7.06 -4.18
C PRO A 440 -1.68 -5.99 -5.12
N TRP A 441 -1.28 -4.74 -4.95
CA TRP A 441 -1.59 -3.67 -5.89
C TRP A 441 -0.33 -2.97 -6.40
N GLY A 442 0.28 -2.12 -5.63
CA GLY A 442 1.45 -1.32 -5.98
C GLY A 442 1.10 0.15 -6.15
N TYR A 443 1.05 0.88 -5.04
CA TYR A 443 0.88 2.33 -5.07
C TYR A 443 2.10 3.05 -5.64
N THR A 444 3.30 2.60 -5.32
CA THR A 444 4.54 3.27 -5.75
C THR A 444 4.66 3.44 -7.28
N PRO A 445 4.38 2.44 -8.12
CA PRO A 445 4.36 2.66 -9.57
C PRO A 445 3.20 3.57 -10.02
N LEU A 446 2.04 3.49 -9.39
CA LEU A 446 0.91 4.39 -9.69
C LEU A 446 1.25 5.84 -9.33
N GLU A 447 1.86 6.07 -8.17
CA GLU A 447 2.34 7.38 -7.74
C GLU A 447 3.39 7.94 -8.71
N ALA A 448 4.37 7.13 -9.12
CA ALA A 448 5.38 7.55 -10.09
C ALA A 448 4.75 8.08 -11.37
N ILE A 449 3.83 7.34 -11.98
CA ILE A 449 3.18 7.77 -13.23
C ILE A 449 2.24 8.96 -13.04
N ALA A 450 1.60 9.10 -11.89
CA ALA A 450 0.80 10.28 -11.54
C ALA A 450 1.67 11.55 -11.47
N PHE A 451 2.92 11.42 -11.02
CA PHE A 451 3.94 12.46 -11.04
C PHE A 451 4.71 12.52 -12.37
N LYS A 452 4.19 11.93 -13.44
CA LYS A 452 4.75 11.94 -14.80
C LYS A 452 6.15 11.33 -14.87
N VAL A 453 6.46 10.38 -14.00
CA VAL A 453 7.70 9.62 -14.04
C VAL A 453 7.39 8.22 -14.56
N SER A 454 8.03 7.85 -15.66
CA SER A 454 7.89 6.49 -16.19
C SER A 454 8.39 5.46 -15.20
N CYS A 455 7.82 4.26 -15.21
CA CYS A 455 8.26 3.25 -14.27
C CYS A 455 8.38 1.85 -14.89
N ILE A 456 9.14 1.01 -14.21
CA ILE A 456 9.23 -0.43 -14.44
C ILE A 456 8.55 -1.13 -13.27
N THR A 457 7.69 -2.09 -13.56
CA THR A 457 7.04 -2.97 -12.57
C THR A 457 6.96 -4.39 -13.11
N THR A 458 6.33 -5.29 -12.37
CA THR A 458 6.16 -6.69 -12.79
C THR A 458 4.69 -7.07 -12.92
N ASP A 459 4.41 -8.20 -13.56
CA ASP A 459 3.07 -8.79 -13.61
C ASP A 459 2.69 -9.58 -12.34
N LEU A 460 3.57 -9.63 -11.33
CA LEU A 460 3.24 -10.06 -9.97
C LEU A 460 2.76 -8.90 -9.08
N ALA A 461 2.71 -7.69 -9.61
CA ALA A 461 2.04 -6.54 -8.99
C ALA A 461 0.66 -6.34 -9.63
N GLY A 462 -0.37 -6.12 -8.81
CA GLY A 462 -1.73 -5.87 -9.32
C GLY A 462 -1.80 -4.69 -10.29
N PHE A 463 -1.05 -3.61 -9.99
CA PHE A 463 -0.91 -2.47 -10.88
C PHE A 463 -0.32 -2.84 -12.25
N GLY A 464 0.69 -3.73 -12.27
CA GLY A 464 1.29 -4.19 -13.52
C GLY A 464 0.30 -4.97 -14.39
N LEU A 465 -0.49 -5.86 -13.78
CA LEU A 465 -1.57 -6.57 -14.49
C LEU A 465 -2.62 -5.60 -15.03
N TRP A 466 -3.01 -4.61 -14.25
CA TRP A 466 -3.94 -3.58 -14.68
C TRP A 466 -3.38 -2.75 -15.85
N ALA A 467 -2.11 -2.34 -15.80
CA ALA A 467 -1.47 -1.59 -16.89
C ALA A 467 -1.42 -2.40 -18.20
N ASN A 468 -1.13 -3.71 -18.10
CA ASN A 468 -1.20 -4.63 -19.25
C ASN A 468 -2.63 -4.74 -19.81
N SER A 469 -3.63 -4.84 -18.94
CA SER A 469 -5.05 -4.90 -19.33
C SER A 469 -5.50 -3.63 -20.07
N GLU A 470 -5.08 -2.45 -19.59
CA GLU A 470 -5.40 -1.16 -20.22
C GLU A 470 -4.79 -1.02 -21.63
N LYS A 471 -3.67 -1.68 -21.89
CA LYS A 471 -3.03 -1.73 -23.21
C LYS A 471 -3.56 -2.90 -24.07
N GLY A 472 -4.05 -3.97 -23.48
CA GLY A 472 -4.40 -5.21 -24.14
C GLY A 472 -3.19 -6.10 -24.52
N SER A 473 -2.01 -5.81 -23.97
CA SER A 473 -0.76 -6.55 -24.14
C SER A 473 0.24 -6.16 -23.08
N TYR A 474 1.43 -6.81 -23.06
CA TYR A 474 2.50 -6.33 -22.19
C TYR A 474 2.87 -4.88 -22.50
N SER A 475 2.89 -4.05 -21.45
CA SER A 475 3.20 -2.64 -21.53
C SER A 475 4.71 -2.42 -21.61
N GLU A 476 5.13 -1.51 -22.47
CA GLU A 476 6.53 -1.16 -22.71
C GLU A 476 6.84 0.24 -22.15
N ILE A 477 8.13 0.58 -22.02
CA ILE A 477 8.53 1.86 -21.41
C ILE A 477 8.02 3.07 -22.20
N GLU A 478 7.84 2.92 -23.51
CA GLU A 478 7.26 3.94 -24.39
C GLU A 478 5.78 4.24 -24.08
N ASP A 479 5.09 3.30 -23.43
CA ASP A 479 3.72 3.47 -22.94
C ASP A 479 3.66 4.19 -21.58
N GLY A 480 4.82 4.49 -21.00
CA GLY A 480 4.96 5.13 -19.70
C GLY A 480 5.20 4.14 -18.55
N VAL A 481 4.86 2.87 -18.73
CA VAL A 481 5.10 1.77 -17.77
C VAL A 481 5.64 0.58 -18.52
N LYS A 482 6.79 0.05 -18.10
CA LYS A 482 7.27 -1.26 -18.51
C LYS A 482 6.81 -2.31 -17.52
N VAL A 483 6.08 -3.31 -17.99
CA VAL A 483 5.70 -4.47 -17.17
C VAL A 483 6.57 -5.66 -17.56
N ILE A 484 7.31 -6.20 -16.59
CA ILE A 484 8.20 -7.35 -16.79
C ILE A 484 7.49 -8.60 -16.28
N LYS A 485 7.54 -9.68 -17.06
CA LYS A 485 7.09 -11.00 -16.60
C LYS A 485 8.00 -11.48 -15.48
N ARG A 486 7.42 -11.79 -14.31
CA ARG A 486 8.14 -12.35 -13.17
C ARG A 486 7.54 -13.67 -12.73
N THR A 487 8.39 -14.63 -12.35
CA THR A 487 8.02 -15.94 -11.80
C THR A 487 8.87 -16.22 -10.56
N ASP A 488 8.66 -17.35 -9.91
CA ASP A 488 9.49 -17.76 -8.78
C ASP A 488 10.97 -18.01 -9.18
N TYR A 489 11.25 -18.27 -10.46
CA TYR A 489 12.57 -18.78 -10.90
C TYR A 489 13.26 -17.93 -11.97
N ASN A 490 12.67 -16.85 -12.46
CA ASN A 490 13.26 -16.03 -13.53
C ASN A 490 13.97 -14.77 -13.04
N TYR A 491 14.57 -14.81 -11.85
CA TYR A 491 15.28 -13.68 -11.24
C TYR A 491 16.32 -13.05 -12.20
N SER A 492 17.11 -13.90 -12.87
CA SER A 492 18.15 -13.44 -13.79
C SER A 492 17.59 -12.70 -15.00
N GLU A 493 16.53 -13.22 -15.59
CA GLU A 493 15.85 -12.62 -16.75
C GLU A 493 15.20 -11.28 -16.37
N VAL A 494 14.67 -11.17 -15.16
CA VAL A 494 14.10 -9.91 -14.66
C VAL A 494 15.21 -8.86 -14.48
N ALA A 495 16.36 -9.23 -13.93
CA ALA A 495 17.51 -8.33 -13.79
C ALA A 495 18.02 -7.85 -15.16
N ASP A 496 18.09 -8.74 -16.16
CA ASP A 496 18.45 -8.36 -17.52
C ASP A 496 17.42 -7.45 -18.18
N ALA A 497 16.14 -7.74 -18.02
CA ALA A 497 15.07 -6.90 -18.56
C ALA A 497 15.08 -5.48 -17.99
N ILE A 498 15.36 -5.33 -16.68
CA ILE A 498 15.54 -4.01 -16.05
C ILE A 498 16.75 -3.32 -16.64
N LYS A 499 17.92 -3.99 -16.65
CA LYS A 499 19.18 -3.48 -17.23
C LYS A 499 18.98 -2.99 -18.67
N ASP A 500 18.40 -3.82 -19.53
CA ASP A 500 18.17 -3.50 -20.95
C ASP A 500 17.22 -2.30 -21.11
N THR A 501 16.18 -2.22 -20.28
CA THR A 501 15.23 -1.09 -20.31
C THR A 501 15.91 0.21 -19.90
N VAL A 502 16.73 0.21 -18.84
CA VAL A 502 17.46 1.40 -18.38
C VAL A 502 18.51 1.81 -19.42
N ALA A 503 19.27 0.86 -19.98
CA ALA A 503 20.24 1.14 -21.04
C ALA A 503 19.56 1.76 -22.28
N LYS A 504 18.44 1.20 -22.72
CA LYS A 504 17.61 1.73 -23.81
C LYS A 504 17.13 3.16 -23.50
N TYR A 505 16.57 3.37 -22.30
CA TYR A 505 16.04 4.68 -21.86
C TYR A 505 17.14 5.75 -21.80
N SER A 506 18.37 5.36 -21.42
CA SER A 506 19.52 6.27 -21.40
C SER A 506 19.87 6.86 -22.78
N GLY A 507 19.48 6.18 -23.85
CA GLY A 507 19.65 6.63 -25.23
C GLY A 507 18.47 7.42 -25.80
N PHE A 508 17.40 7.61 -25.05
CA PHE A 508 16.22 8.32 -25.54
C PHE A 508 16.49 9.82 -25.72
N THR A 509 15.96 10.36 -26.81
CA THR A 509 15.89 11.81 -27.04
C THR A 509 14.91 12.45 -26.07
N LYS A 510 15.02 13.77 -25.87
CA LYS A 510 14.04 14.55 -25.06
C LYS A 510 12.60 14.33 -25.53
N THR A 511 12.38 14.21 -26.84
CA THR A 511 11.05 13.96 -27.42
C THR A 511 10.51 12.60 -27.00
N GLN A 512 11.35 11.55 -27.03
CA GLN A 512 10.97 10.21 -26.60
C GLN A 512 10.68 10.16 -25.10
N VAL A 513 11.54 10.76 -24.27
CA VAL A 513 11.31 10.88 -22.81
C VAL A 513 9.99 11.61 -22.53
N ASN A 514 9.72 12.74 -23.18
CA ASN A 514 8.49 13.50 -23.01
C ASN A 514 7.25 12.69 -23.44
N LYS A 515 7.37 11.86 -24.49
CA LYS A 515 6.29 10.94 -24.90
C LYS A 515 6.00 9.91 -23.82
N CYS A 516 7.04 9.25 -23.26
CA CYS A 516 6.88 8.29 -22.17
C CYS A 516 6.18 8.94 -20.96
N ARG A 517 6.63 10.12 -20.54
CA ARG A 517 6.05 10.87 -19.42
C ARG A 517 4.59 11.25 -19.64
N LYS A 518 4.25 11.68 -20.86
CA LYS A 518 2.86 12.00 -21.23
C LYS A 518 1.97 10.75 -21.23
N ASN A 519 2.50 9.62 -21.66
CA ASN A 519 1.76 8.35 -21.63
C ASN A 519 1.57 7.85 -20.19
N ALA A 520 2.59 7.98 -19.34
CA ALA A 520 2.50 7.70 -17.90
C ALA A 520 1.38 8.54 -17.25
N GLU A 521 1.36 9.86 -17.46
CA GLU A 521 0.30 10.75 -16.96
C GLU A 521 -1.08 10.30 -17.43
N LYS A 522 -1.26 10.04 -18.72
CA LYS A 522 -2.54 9.59 -19.28
C LYS A 522 -3.02 8.26 -18.68
N LEU A 523 -2.10 7.33 -18.42
CA LEU A 523 -2.46 6.06 -17.79
C LEU A 523 -2.90 6.30 -16.34
N SER A 524 -2.20 7.16 -15.58
CA SER A 524 -2.57 7.47 -14.20
C SER A 524 -3.96 8.11 -14.07
N GLU A 525 -4.38 8.91 -15.06
CA GLU A 525 -5.71 9.52 -15.07
C GLU A 525 -6.84 8.48 -15.10
N LYS A 526 -6.60 7.31 -15.69
CA LYS A 526 -7.57 6.21 -15.72
C LYS A 526 -7.73 5.54 -14.35
N ALA A 527 -6.73 5.63 -13.48
CA ALA A 527 -6.74 5.07 -12.14
C ALA A 527 -7.26 6.04 -11.07
N LEU A 528 -7.83 7.18 -11.44
CA LEU A 528 -8.41 8.11 -10.48
C LEU A 528 -9.66 7.52 -9.82
N TRP A 529 -9.88 7.86 -8.55
CA TRP A 529 -11.05 7.37 -7.80
C TRP A 529 -12.38 7.63 -8.47
N LYS A 530 -12.54 8.74 -9.20
CA LYS A 530 -13.76 9.01 -9.98
C LYS A 530 -14.12 7.90 -11.01
N HIS A 531 -13.12 7.08 -11.40
CA HIS A 531 -13.33 5.92 -12.29
C HIS A 531 -13.41 4.62 -11.49
N PHE A 532 -12.47 4.40 -10.56
CA PHE A 532 -12.40 3.14 -9.83
C PHE A 532 -13.50 2.98 -8.77
N ILE A 533 -14.13 4.06 -8.33
CA ILE A 533 -15.27 3.99 -7.41
C ILE A 533 -16.45 3.19 -7.98
N GLU A 534 -16.58 3.11 -9.30
CA GLU A 534 -17.65 2.36 -9.95
C GLU A 534 -17.59 0.86 -9.62
N TYR A 535 -16.39 0.28 -9.47
CA TYR A 535 -16.22 -1.10 -9.02
C TYR A 535 -16.80 -1.32 -7.61
N TYR A 536 -16.63 -0.34 -6.73
CA TYR A 536 -17.22 -0.39 -5.38
C TYR A 536 -18.74 -0.30 -5.42
N TYR A 537 -19.29 0.53 -6.29
CA TYR A 537 -20.76 0.63 -6.44
C TYR A 537 -21.37 -0.67 -6.95
N ASP A 538 -20.70 -1.40 -7.83
CA ASP A 538 -21.14 -2.73 -8.28
C ASP A 538 -21.07 -3.76 -7.13
N ALA A 539 -20.03 -3.74 -6.34
CA ALA A 539 -19.89 -4.61 -5.16
C ALA A 539 -20.96 -4.29 -4.10
N TYR A 540 -21.27 -3.01 -3.87
CA TYR A 540 -22.34 -2.61 -2.94
C TYR A 540 -23.72 -3.00 -3.43
N ASP A 541 -24.04 -2.82 -4.72
CA ASP A 541 -25.29 -3.31 -5.31
C ASP A 541 -25.47 -4.81 -5.11
N PHE A 542 -24.40 -5.57 -5.38
CA PHE A 542 -24.41 -7.03 -5.21
C PHE A 542 -24.65 -7.44 -3.75
N ALA A 543 -23.96 -6.82 -2.79
CA ALA A 543 -24.14 -7.10 -1.37
C ALA A 543 -25.55 -6.76 -0.89
N LEU A 544 -26.09 -5.60 -1.30
CA LEU A 544 -27.45 -5.17 -0.94
C LEU A 544 -28.50 -6.13 -1.47
N ARG A 545 -28.37 -6.61 -2.71
CA ARG A 545 -29.30 -7.61 -3.27
C ARG A 545 -29.26 -8.92 -2.52
N LYS A 546 -28.08 -9.35 -2.04
CA LYS A 546 -27.97 -10.56 -1.21
C LYS A 546 -28.66 -10.39 0.15
N ALA A 547 -28.51 -9.22 0.79
CA ALA A 547 -29.19 -8.92 2.03
C ALA A 547 -30.72 -8.86 1.84
N GLU A 548 -31.21 -8.20 0.80
CA GLU A 548 -32.66 -8.20 0.46
C GLU A 548 -33.20 -9.63 0.27
N ALA A 549 -32.50 -10.44 -0.52
CA ALA A 549 -32.92 -11.84 -0.76
C ALA A 549 -32.89 -12.73 0.51
N ARG A 550 -32.02 -12.40 1.48
CA ARG A 550 -31.96 -13.07 2.79
C ARG A 550 -33.19 -12.72 3.63
N MET A 551 -33.67 -11.50 3.57
CA MET A 551 -34.85 -11.03 4.31
C MET A 551 -36.19 -11.48 3.72
N GLU A 552 -36.23 -11.88 2.45
CA GLU A 552 -37.43 -12.41 1.79
C GLU A 552 -37.68 -13.90 2.10
N LYS A 553 -36.70 -14.62 2.64
CA LYS A 553 -36.78 -16.04 3.07
C LYS A 553 -37.26 -16.17 4.50
#